data_1cec3bad4e0657c53a726f6476ebd792
#
_entry.id   1cec3bad4e0657c53a726f6476ebd792
#
_cell.length_a   1.000
_cell.length_b   1.000
_cell.length_c   1.000
_cell.angle_alpha   90.00
_cell.angle_beta   90.00
_cell.angle_gamma   90.00
#
_symmetry.space_group_name_H-M   'P 1'
#
loop_
_entity.id
_entity.type
_entity.pdbx_description
1 polymer ?
#
loop_
_entity_poly.entity_id
_entity_poly.type
_entity_poly.pdbx_seq_one_letter_code
_entity_poly.pdbx_strand_id
1 'polypeptide(L)'
;DRDEQEKDIWNLKNFDFPIQSNPILNMETINFTKITQPDIREEVKKAVFMHLKYSPLGTVQSEMTAIKRFAKFLEKRCPDIKSLQELERLHIEQYLIYLQTEAHERKNYRSDLYALRRLIEDVGNLYERQSMSELFLSNDFPSTPRHLFRFYTDAEIKRLNEHIFKMDEQICRALII
;
A
#
# COMPACT_ATOMS: atom_id res chain seq x y z
N ASP A 1 7.86 -20.94 11.16
CA ASP A 1 8.01 -19.51 10.84
C ASP A 1 9.37 -19.14 10.28
N ARG A 2 10.46 -19.58 10.91
CA ARG A 2 11.83 -19.18 10.52
C ARG A 2 12.16 -19.60 9.09
N ASP A 3 11.87 -20.85 8.74
CA ASP A 3 12.11 -21.37 7.39
C ASP A 3 11.28 -20.68 6.32
N GLU A 4 10.06 -20.23 6.67
CA GLU A 4 9.20 -19.51 5.74
C GLU A 4 9.70 -18.09 5.47
N GLN A 5 10.28 -17.42 6.49
CA GLN A 5 10.80 -16.04 6.35
C GLN A 5 12.04 -15.97 5.45
N GLU A 6 12.83 -17.04 5.35
CA GLU A 6 14.02 -17.08 4.48
C GLU A 6 13.66 -17.16 2.99
N LYS A 7 12.44 -17.62 2.66
CA LYS A 7 11.99 -17.73 1.27
C LYS A 7 11.67 -16.36 0.67
N ASP A 8 11.75 -16.25 -0.65
CA ASP A 8 11.33 -15.07 -1.40
C ASP A 8 9.82 -15.05 -1.74
N ILE A 9 9.15 -16.17 -1.54
CA ILE A 9 7.69 -16.30 -1.65
C ILE A 9 7.20 -16.97 -0.38
N TRP A 10 6.42 -16.24 0.40
CA TRP A 10 5.85 -16.73 1.64
C TRP A 10 4.47 -17.31 1.41
N ASN A 11 4.20 -18.49 1.96
CA ASN A 11 2.85 -19.03 2.07
C ASN A 11 2.28 -18.63 3.44
N LEU A 12 1.20 -17.85 3.43
CA LEU A 12 0.61 -17.30 4.64
C LEU A 12 0.05 -18.37 5.59
N LYS A 13 -0.24 -19.55 5.08
CA LYS A 13 -0.72 -20.69 5.87
C LYS A 13 0.38 -21.34 6.74
N ASN A 14 1.64 -21.04 6.45
CA ASN A 14 2.80 -21.61 7.18
C ASN A 14 3.23 -20.76 8.37
N PHE A 15 2.50 -19.68 8.69
CA PHE A 15 2.77 -18.86 9.87
C PHE A 15 1.93 -19.32 11.06
N ASP A 16 2.53 -19.37 12.25
CA ASP A 16 1.92 -19.88 13.49
C ASP A 16 1.03 -18.84 14.23
N PHE A 17 0.76 -17.71 13.60
CA PHE A 17 -0.09 -16.66 14.17
C PHE A 17 -1.26 -16.33 13.23
N PRO A 18 -2.39 -15.87 13.80
CA PRO A 18 -3.55 -15.49 13.01
C PRO A 18 -3.28 -14.26 12.16
N ILE A 19 -3.46 -14.38 10.84
CA ILE A 19 -3.35 -13.26 9.92
C ILE A 19 -4.75 -12.66 9.71
N GLN A 20 -4.87 -11.35 9.93
CA GLN A 20 -6.13 -10.63 9.74
C GLN A 20 -6.43 -10.49 8.23
N SER A 21 -7.24 -11.40 7.71
CA SER A 21 -7.67 -11.39 6.31
C SER A 21 -9.14 -10.99 6.19
N ASN A 22 -9.47 -10.27 5.13
CA ASN A 22 -10.85 -10.06 4.72
C ASN A 22 -11.30 -11.28 3.90
N PRO A 23 -12.52 -11.85 4.13
CA PRO A 23 -13.03 -12.98 3.36
C PRO A 23 -13.05 -12.77 1.83
N ILE A 24 -13.12 -11.51 1.39
CA ILE A 24 -13.10 -11.14 -0.04
C ILE A 24 -11.65 -11.15 -0.60
N LEU A 25 -10.65 -11.03 0.25
CA LEU A 25 -9.25 -10.96 -0.14
C LEU A 25 -8.66 -12.38 -0.19
N ASN A 26 -8.71 -13.02 -1.33
CA ASN A 26 -8.13 -14.35 -1.53
C ASN A 26 -6.63 -14.25 -1.82
N MET A 27 -5.84 -13.89 -0.81
CA MET A 27 -4.39 -13.79 -0.89
C MET A 27 -3.75 -14.85 0.00
N GLU A 28 -3.12 -15.84 -0.62
CA GLU A 28 -2.48 -16.96 0.09
C GLU A 28 -0.96 -16.80 0.19
N THR A 29 -0.36 -15.94 -0.64
CA THR A 29 1.10 -15.78 -0.71
C THR A 29 1.54 -14.33 -0.78
N ILE A 30 2.73 -14.04 -0.24
CA ILE A 30 3.45 -12.77 -0.45
C ILE A 30 4.71 -13.06 -1.25
N ASN A 31 4.89 -12.34 -2.34
CA ASN A 31 6.01 -12.52 -3.26
C ASN A 31 6.96 -11.31 -3.24
N PHE A 32 8.22 -11.52 -2.88
CA PHE A 32 9.27 -10.52 -2.80
C PHE A 32 10.23 -10.53 -4.01
N THR A 33 10.11 -11.50 -4.93
CA THR A 33 11.06 -11.66 -6.05
C THR A 33 11.16 -10.45 -6.98
N LYS A 34 10.13 -9.57 -6.99
CA LYS A 34 10.13 -8.33 -7.77
C LYS A 34 10.98 -7.21 -7.16
N ILE A 35 11.50 -7.40 -5.94
CA ILE A 35 12.48 -6.53 -5.32
C ILE A 35 13.84 -7.15 -5.62
N THR A 36 14.54 -6.62 -6.61
CA THR A 36 15.78 -7.19 -7.15
C THR A 36 16.98 -6.97 -6.25
N GLN A 37 16.98 -5.86 -5.48
CA GLN A 37 18.03 -5.51 -4.53
C GLN A 37 17.94 -6.41 -3.28
N PRO A 38 18.97 -7.24 -2.98
CA PRO A 38 18.90 -8.22 -1.90
C PRO A 38 18.69 -7.60 -0.51
N ASP A 39 19.43 -6.52 -0.20
CA ASP A 39 19.36 -5.89 1.11
C ASP A 39 18.00 -5.22 1.34
N ILE A 40 17.48 -4.50 0.32
CA ILE A 40 16.12 -3.93 0.37
C ILE A 40 15.08 -5.02 0.58
N ARG A 41 15.23 -6.15 -0.12
CA ARG A 41 14.31 -7.28 0.02
C ARG A 41 14.29 -7.85 1.43
N GLU A 42 15.44 -8.02 2.05
CA GLU A 42 15.53 -8.54 3.43
C GLU A 42 14.99 -7.53 4.46
N GLU A 43 15.24 -6.24 4.27
CA GLU A 43 14.67 -5.17 5.10
C GLU A 43 13.15 -5.15 5.01
N VAL A 44 12.61 -5.24 3.80
CA VAL A 44 11.16 -5.30 3.55
C VAL A 44 10.55 -6.56 4.15
N LYS A 45 11.19 -7.73 4.02
CA LYS A 45 10.71 -8.99 4.64
C LYS A 45 10.54 -8.83 6.15
N LYS A 46 11.52 -8.22 6.84
CA LYS A 46 11.45 -8.00 8.29
C LYS A 46 10.28 -7.10 8.69
N ALA A 47 10.09 -5.97 7.98
CA ALA A 47 8.99 -5.07 8.24
C ALA A 47 7.63 -5.73 7.96
N VAL A 48 7.50 -6.41 6.81
CA VAL A 48 6.28 -7.12 6.42
C VAL A 48 5.94 -8.24 7.40
N PHE A 49 6.93 -8.98 7.90
CA PHE A 49 6.69 -10.01 8.93
C PHE A 49 6.09 -9.41 10.21
N MET A 50 6.58 -8.26 10.64
CA MET A 50 6.01 -7.54 11.77
C MET A 50 4.59 -7.07 11.47
N HIS A 51 4.35 -6.50 10.28
CA HIS A 51 3.02 -6.01 9.88
C HIS A 51 1.99 -7.13 9.77
N LEU A 52 2.36 -8.33 9.35
CA LEU A 52 1.45 -9.48 9.30
C LEU A 52 0.85 -9.83 10.66
N LYS A 53 1.55 -9.53 11.76
CA LYS A 53 1.07 -9.77 13.14
C LYS A 53 0.06 -8.75 13.62
N TYR A 54 0.17 -7.49 13.15
CA TYR A 54 -0.55 -6.36 13.73
C TYR A 54 -1.45 -5.60 12.75
N SER A 55 -1.33 -5.88 11.46
CA SER A 55 -2.03 -5.13 10.42
C SER A 55 -2.90 -6.04 9.55
N PRO A 56 -4.03 -5.54 9.04
CA PRO A 56 -4.84 -6.27 8.08
C PRO A 56 -4.03 -6.62 6.82
N LEU A 57 -4.26 -7.80 6.26
CA LEU A 57 -3.56 -8.29 5.06
C LEU A 57 -3.69 -7.34 3.85
N GLY A 58 -4.82 -6.65 3.71
CA GLY A 58 -5.02 -5.63 2.66
C GLY A 58 -4.06 -4.44 2.79
N THR A 59 -3.68 -4.07 4.01
CA THR A 59 -2.66 -3.04 4.26
C THR A 59 -1.30 -3.51 3.80
N VAL A 60 -0.91 -4.73 4.18
CA VAL A 60 0.37 -5.36 3.77
C VAL A 60 0.44 -5.49 2.24
N GLN A 61 -0.66 -5.83 1.58
CA GLN A 61 -0.73 -5.88 0.12
C GLN A 61 -0.49 -4.51 -0.53
N SER A 62 -1.04 -3.45 0.06
CA SER A 62 -0.81 -2.07 -0.41
C SER A 62 0.65 -1.66 -0.25
N GLU A 63 1.25 -1.97 0.89
CA GLU A 63 2.67 -1.74 1.17
C GLU A 63 3.57 -2.49 0.18
N MET A 64 3.29 -3.78 -0.06
CA MET A 64 4.04 -4.59 -1.03
C MET A 64 3.91 -4.04 -2.46
N THR A 65 2.76 -3.49 -2.80
CA THR A 65 2.56 -2.87 -4.12
C THR A 65 3.39 -1.58 -4.24
N ALA A 66 3.38 -0.75 -3.21
CA ALA A 66 4.11 0.51 -3.18
C ALA A 66 5.63 0.28 -3.20
N ILE A 67 6.15 -0.62 -2.35
CA ILE A 67 7.60 -0.87 -2.26
C ILE A 67 8.16 -1.52 -3.52
N LYS A 68 7.43 -2.41 -4.18
CA LYS A 68 7.86 -3.00 -5.45
C LYS A 68 8.06 -1.96 -6.55
N ARG A 69 7.19 -0.93 -6.59
CA ARG A 69 7.33 0.19 -7.53
C ARG A 69 8.51 1.07 -7.19
N PHE A 70 8.66 1.38 -5.92
CA PHE A 70 9.77 2.18 -5.43
C PHE A 70 11.11 1.48 -5.66
N ALA A 71 11.23 0.19 -5.35
CA ALA A 71 12.42 -0.61 -5.60
C ALA A 71 12.79 -0.64 -7.10
N LYS A 72 11.78 -0.78 -7.98
CA LYS A 72 11.99 -0.71 -9.43
C LYS A 72 12.45 0.68 -9.89
N PHE A 73 11.96 1.75 -9.25
CA PHE A 73 12.45 3.11 -9.50
C PHE A 73 13.91 3.25 -9.06
N LEU A 74 14.26 2.81 -7.84
CA LEU A 74 15.63 2.84 -7.33
C LEU A 74 16.59 2.06 -8.24
N GLU A 75 16.21 0.86 -8.66
CA GLU A 75 17.01 0.05 -9.58
C GLU A 75 17.39 0.82 -10.86
N LYS A 76 16.45 1.61 -11.40
CA LYS A 76 16.63 2.31 -12.66
C LYS A 76 17.30 3.68 -12.54
N ARG A 77 16.99 4.42 -11.48
CA ARG A 77 17.38 5.85 -11.34
C ARG A 77 18.43 6.08 -10.27
N CYS A 78 18.50 5.21 -9.27
CA CYS A 78 19.42 5.31 -8.14
C CYS A 78 20.12 3.96 -7.91
N PRO A 79 20.86 3.40 -8.89
CA PRO A 79 21.43 2.06 -8.80
C PRO A 79 22.47 1.90 -7.68
N ASP A 80 22.98 3.02 -7.16
CA ASP A 80 23.93 3.02 -6.05
C ASP A 80 23.28 2.70 -4.71
N ILE A 81 21.96 2.93 -4.58
CA ILE A 81 21.20 2.60 -3.37
C ILE A 81 20.95 1.09 -3.30
N LYS A 82 21.56 0.45 -2.33
CA LYS A 82 21.44 -1.00 -2.10
C LYS A 82 20.52 -1.34 -0.93
N SER A 83 20.38 -0.44 0.03
CA SER A 83 19.60 -0.59 1.27
C SER A 83 18.65 0.59 1.44
N LEU A 84 17.48 0.37 2.04
CA LEU A 84 16.55 1.45 2.41
C LEU A 84 17.17 2.40 3.45
N GLN A 85 18.14 1.92 4.23
CA GLN A 85 18.84 2.73 5.22
C GLN A 85 19.76 3.79 4.60
N GLU A 86 20.07 3.68 3.32
CA GLU A 86 20.86 4.66 2.56
C GLU A 86 20.00 5.76 1.94
N LEU A 87 18.67 5.67 2.13
CA LEU A 87 17.76 6.66 1.58
C LEU A 87 17.96 8.02 2.23
N GLU A 88 17.97 9.03 1.38
CA GLU A 88 17.98 10.44 1.75
C GLU A 88 16.74 11.12 1.16
N ARG A 89 16.43 12.31 1.65
CA ARG A 89 15.32 13.13 1.17
C ARG A 89 15.34 13.31 -0.36
N LEU A 90 16.53 13.49 -0.95
CA LEU A 90 16.70 13.66 -2.39
C LEU A 90 16.09 12.49 -3.20
N HIS A 91 16.22 11.25 -2.72
CA HIS A 91 15.69 10.07 -3.41
C HIS A 91 14.15 10.06 -3.40
N ILE A 92 13.54 10.54 -2.32
CA ILE A 92 12.08 10.69 -2.24
C ILE A 92 11.62 11.80 -3.21
N GLU A 93 12.31 12.93 -3.26
CA GLU A 93 11.98 14.02 -4.21
C GLU A 93 12.08 13.57 -5.67
N GLN A 94 13.11 12.84 -6.02
CA GLN A 94 13.24 12.25 -7.36
C GLN A 94 12.11 11.27 -7.68
N TYR A 95 11.68 10.47 -6.68
CA TYR A 95 10.55 9.56 -6.86
C TYR A 95 9.24 10.31 -7.05
N LEU A 96 9.01 11.39 -6.30
CA LEU A 96 7.82 12.24 -6.45
C LEU A 96 7.76 12.88 -7.86
N ILE A 97 8.88 13.38 -8.35
CA ILE A 97 8.97 13.91 -9.72
C ILE A 97 8.65 12.81 -10.73
N TYR A 98 9.24 11.62 -10.56
CA TYR A 98 8.95 10.46 -11.42
C TYR A 98 7.45 10.11 -11.44
N LEU A 99 6.79 10.09 -10.28
CA LEU A 99 5.35 9.81 -10.19
C LEU A 99 4.50 10.85 -10.91
N GLN A 100 4.92 12.10 -10.92
CA GLN A 100 4.20 13.21 -11.55
C GLN A 100 4.42 13.28 -13.07
N THR A 101 5.59 12.89 -13.55
CA THR A 101 6.00 13.12 -14.93
C THR A 101 5.96 11.86 -15.80
N GLU A 102 6.35 10.71 -15.27
CA GLU A 102 6.56 9.49 -16.06
C GLU A 102 5.58 8.37 -15.74
N ALA A 103 5.03 8.33 -14.53
CA ALA A 103 4.11 7.29 -14.10
C ALA A 103 2.66 7.57 -14.53
N HIS A 104 2.43 7.77 -15.84
CA HIS A 104 1.14 8.19 -16.40
C HIS A 104 -0.04 7.24 -16.13
N GLU A 105 0.22 6.00 -15.71
CA GLU A 105 -0.82 4.99 -15.50
C GLU A 105 -1.68 5.25 -14.24
N ARG A 106 -1.28 6.16 -13.33
CA ARG A 106 -2.02 6.43 -12.11
C ARG A 106 -2.20 7.91 -11.82
N LYS A 107 -3.44 8.35 -11.95
CA LYS A 107 -3.85 9.71 -11.54
C LYS A 107 -3.84 9.92 -10.02
N ASN A 108 -3.87 8.85 -9.23
CA ASN A 108 -3.89 8.93 -7.76
C ASN A 108 -2.88 7.96 -7.14
N TYR A 109 -1.72 8.47 -6.78
CA TYR A 109 -0.64 7.74 -6.10
C TYR A 109 -0.57 8.03 -4.59
N ARG A 110 -1.54 8.78 -4.05
CA ARG A 110 -1.53 9.18 -2.63
C ARG A 110 -1.50 7.99 -1.67
N SER A 111 -2.36 7.01 -1.89
CA SER A 111 -2.42 5.80 -1.05
C SER A 111 -1.12 5.00 -1.12
N ASP A 112 -0.50 4.92 -2.30
CA ASP A 112 0.79 4.25 -2.47
C ASP A 112 1.90 4.98 -1.69
N LEU A 113 1.90 6.33 -1.68
CA LEU A 113 2.87 7.11 -0.90
C LEU A 113 2.70 6.92 0.61
N TYR A 114 1.47 6.88 1.11
CA TYR A 114 1.22 6.59 2.53
C TYR A 114 1.69 5.18 2.92
N ALA A 115 1.40 4.19 2.07
CA ALA A 115 1.84 2.82 2.30
C ALA A 115 3.37 2.71 2.26
N LEU A 116 4.03 3.38 1.31
CA LEU A 116 5.48 3.43 1.20
C LEU A 116 6.12 4.11 2.40
N ARG A 117 5.60 5.29 2.79
CA ARG A 117 6.07 6.03 3.97
C ARG A 117 6.04 5.15 5.21
N ARG A 118 4.90 4.54 5.51
CA ARG A 118 4.73 3.68 6.67
C ARG A 118 5.77 2.54 6.68
N LEU A 119 5.94 1.85 5.55
CA LEU A 119 6.91 0.76 5.47
C LEU A 119 8.34 1.25 5.70
N ILE A 120 8.74 2.38 5.13
CA ILE A 120 10.08 2.95 5.29
C ILE A 120 10.31 3.42 6.74
N GLU A 121 9.32 4.07 7.36
CA GLU A 121 9.38 4.45 8.79
C GLU A 121 9.55 3.22 9.69
N ASP A 122 8.83 2.14 9.40
CA ASP A 122 8.92 0.91 10.20
C ASP A 122 10.24 0.16 9.96
N VAL A 123 10.80 0.20 8.76
CA VAL A 123 12.20 -0.23 8.54
C VAL A 123 13.16 0.63 9.36
N GLY A 124 12.99 1.95 9.35
CA GLY A 124 13.79 2.86 10.18
C GLY A 124 13.74 2.52 11.67
N ASN A 125 12.55 2.22 12.17
CA ASN A 125 12.37 1.79 13.56
C ASN A 125 13.06 0.47 13.87
N LEU A 126 13.00 -0.51 12.96
CA LEU A 126 13.65 -1.82 13.12
C LEU A 126 15.18 -1.73 13.16
N TYR A 127 15.76 -0.74 12.50
CA TYR A 127 17.21 -0.53 12.42
C TYR A 127 17.69 0.68 13.23
N GLU A 128 16.83 1.25 14.10
CA GLU A 128 17.12 2.42 14.96
C GLU A 128 17.60 3.66 14.17
N ARG A 129 17.09 3.81 12.95
CA ARG A 129 17.41 4.92 12.02
C ARG A 129 16.30 5.98 12.03
N GLN A 130 16.30 6.86 13.02
CA GLN A 130 15.29 7.94 13.16
C GLN A 130 15.20 8.86 11.94
N SER A 131 16.31 9.09 11.24
CA SER A 131 16.32 9.91 10.01
C SER A 131 15.34 9.43 8.93
N MET A 132 14.98 8.14 8.92
CA MET A 132 14.05 7.59 7.95
C MET A 132 12.60 8.05 8.17
N SER A 133 12.24 8.47 9.38
CA SER A 133 10.92 9.04 9.67
C SER A 133 10.72 10.46 9.10
N GLU A 134 11.80 11.15 8.78
CA GLU A 134 11.80 12.53 8.29
C GLU A 134 11.89 12.61 6.75
N LEU A 135 11.99 11.47 6.07
CA LEU A 135 12.13 11.42 4.61
C LEU A 135 10.91 11.97 3.86
N PHE A 136 9.71 11.82 4.43
CA PHE A 136 8.47 12.29 3.84
C PHE A 136 7.93 13.52 4.56
N LEU A 137 7.62 14.56 3.80
CA LEU A 137 7.00 15.77 4.30
C LEU A 137 5.49 15.75 4.04
N SER A 138 4.72 16.49 4.84
CA SER A 138 3.27 16.58 4.69
C SER A 138 2.83 17.06 3.29
N ASN A 139 3.64 17.93 2.68
CA ASN A 139 3.37 18.49 1.36
C ASN A 139 3.66 17.51 0.19
N ASP A 140 4.30 16.38 0.45
CA ASP A 140 4.56 15.35 -0.58
C ASP A 140 3.28 14.64 -1.02
N PHE A 141 2.27 14.68 -0.17
CA PHE A 141 1.02 13.95 -0.40
C PHE A 141 0.03 14.82 -1.18
N PRO A 142 -0.44 14.35 -2.35
CA PRO A 142 -1.44 15.08 -3.12
C PRO A 142 -2.66 15.41 -2.26
N SER A 143 -3.18 16.62 -2.38
CA SER A 143 -4.43 16.99 -1.72
C SER A 143 -5.57 16.10 -2.24
N THR A 144 -6.46 15.69 -1.34
CA THR A 144 -7.69 15.03 -1.78
C THR A 144 -8.56 16.05 -2.48
N PRO A 145 -8.98 15.81 -3.73
CA PRO A 145 -9.98 16.69 -4.35
C PRO A 145 -11.19 16.78 -3.43
N ARG A 146 -11.62 17.99 -3.09
CA ARG A 146 -12.89 18.16 -2.39
C ARG A 146 -13.96 17.59 -3.31
N HIS A 147 -14.57 16.48 -2.92
CA HIS A 147 -15.78 16.05 -3.58
C HIS A 147 -16.83 17.12 -3.35
N LEU A 148 -17.23 17.79 -4.43
CA LEU A 148 -18.44 18.60 -4.39
C LEU A 148 -19.57 17.64 -4.02
N PHE A 149 -20.29 17.97 -2.94
CA PHE A 149 -21.48 17.21 -2.59
C PHE A 149 -22.42 17.23 -3.80
N ARG A 150 -22.67 16.07 -4.36
CA ARG A 150 -23.72 15.92 -5.37
C ARG A 150 -25.03 15.88 -4.59
N PHE A 151 -25.78 16.94 -4.71
CA PHE A 151 -27.18 16.93 -4.29
C PHE A 151 -27.98 16.20 -5.36
N TYR A 152 -28.69 15.18 -4.97
CA TYR A 152 -29.67 14.56 -5.84
C TYR A 152 -30.89 15.44 -5.88
N THR A 153 -31.42 15.69 -7.07
CA THR A 153 -32.70 16.38 -7.24
C THR A 153 -33.84 15.48 -6.76
N ASP A 154 -34.98 16.07 -6.37
CA ASP A 154 -36.16 15.30 -5.94
C ASP A 154 -36.59 14.27 -6.99
N ALA A 155 -36.45 14.60 -8.28
CA ALA A 155 -36.73 13.71 -9.39
C ALA A 155 -35.79 12.50 -9.44
N GLU A 156 -34.50 12.68 -9.14
CA GLU A 156 -33.51 11.58 -9.06
C GLU A 156 -33.77 10.69 -7.85
N ILE A 157 -34.10 11.29 -6.69
CA ILE A 157 -34.47 10.55 -5.47
C ILE A 157 -35.72 9.71 -5.75
N LYS A 158 -36.74 10.28 -6.39
CA LYS A 158 -37.97 9.56 -6.74
C LYS A 158 -37.68 8.37 -7.65
N ARG A 159 -36.86 8.55 -8.70
CA ARG A 159 -36.44 7.45 -9.58
C ARG A 159 -35.65 6.37 -8.84
N LEU A 160 -34.76 6.78 -7.95
CA LEU A 160 -33.99 5.86 -7.13
C LEU A 160 -34.91 5.01 -6.27
N ASN A 161 -35.86 5.62 -5.56
CA ASN A 161 -36.84 4.94 -4.73
C ASN A 161 -37.72 3.97 -5.55
N GLU A 162 -38.18 4.36 -6.73
CA GLU A 162 -38.95 3.48 -7.61
C GLU A 162 -38.16 2.24 -8.03
N HIS A 163 -36.84 2.37 -8.23
CA HIS A 163 -35.96 1.25 -8.54
C HIS A 163 -35.70 0.35 -7.33
N ILE A 164 -35.44 0.94 -6.16
CA ILE A 164 -35.23 0.22 -4.92
C ILE A 164 -36.44 -0.66 -4.57
N PHE A 165 -37.67 -0.11 -4.72
CA PHE A 165 -38.90 -0.85 -4.45
C PHE A 165 -39.20 -1.98 -5.46
N LYS A 166 -38.55 -1.96 -6.64
CA LYS A 166 -38.64 -3.03 -7.64
C LYS A 166 -37.62 -4.15 -7.44
N MET A 167 -36.67 -4.01 -6.52
CA MET A 167 -35.69 -5.05 -6.24
C MET A 167 -36.33 -6.18 -5.46
N ASP A 168 -36.16 -7.43 -5.94
CA ASP A 168 -36.76 -8.61 -5.34
C ASP A 168 -36.11 -9.03 -3.99
N GLU A 169 -34.83 -8.70 -3.80
CA GLU A 169 -34.10 -9.07 -2.61
C GLU A 169 -34.21 -7.99 -1.50
N GLN A 170 -34.85 -8.33 -0.39
CA GLN A 170 -35.02 -7.44 0.77
C GLN A 170 -33.69 -6.95 1.36
N ILE A 171 -32.64 -7.81 1.33
CA ILE A 171 -31.30 -7.48 1.82
C ILE A 171 -30.67 -6.37 0.96
N CYS A 172 -30.80 -6.44 -0.36
CA CYS A 172 -30.29 -5.42 -1.26
C CYS A 172 -30.99 -4.07 -1.07
N ARG A 173 -32.30 -4.07 -0.77
CA ARG A 173 -33.07 -2.85 -0.44
C ARG A 173 -32.55 -2.19 0.84
N ALA A 174 -32.30 -2.97 1.90
CA ALA A 174 -31.83 -2.47 3.18
C ALA A 174 -30.40 -1.89 3.13
N LEU A 175 -29.56 -2.29 2.19
CA LEU A 175 -28.19 -1.76 2.02
C LEU A 175 -28.15 -0.42 1.29
N ILE A 176 -29.23 -0.02 0.60
CA ILE A 176 -29.28 1.19 -0.22
C ILE A 176 -30.03 2.33 0.50
N ILE A 177 -30.89 2.01 1.45
CA ILE A 177 -31.62 2.97 2.29
C ILE A 177 -30.79 3.37 3.50
#